data_5203a1ca79801b4b301dd691264aa7ac
#
_entry.id   5203a1ca79801b4b301dd691264aa7ac
#
_cell.length_a   1.000
_cell.length_b   1.000
_cell.length_c   1.000
_cell.angle_alpha   90.00
_cell.angle_beta   90.00
_cell.angle_gamma   90.00
#
_symmetry.space_group_name_H-M   'P 1'
#
loop_
_entity.id
_entity.type
_entity.pdbx_description
1 polymer ?
#
loop_
_entity_poly.entity_id
_entity_poly.type
_entity_poly.pdbx_seq_one_letter_code
_entity_poly.pdbx_strand_id
1 'polypeptide(L)'
;MDQKAYGIHMGPAKCAVDLGDGSERGGYVNQDYILQKLGRPHRAISLMYCYYPLDKGWPGRASVAHASDSVSFAWDYPYDDYFTYKGGLDGNLSDEPFTYMRDVRKHGQDVLLTLTIDPHVSDEHLIAIAKDLTTFGRVQLRINHEATGSWFSFNKRCTYQEVADFYVRFHKVVKEYAPNVQTILCIGGIEDENATEMLKEKEFTEAVKVTDIWSVDKYITLHYGWPYDIAERGGKSHYCKTAEETYRLAKLSYNRFCYLNAGISKPMVMSELNADGDVTGQIKQANIMKEFCDFIKEDKEQWLSGFTMYQFRDDGRLGLEMTDPNNKDVGIEQPLLQEYKDIIHDDFFQPVMTTKEEVTFPVTLRWGGSEDADGIIIPIYLEKNPVFFEVYFEEELKELNIMMCIESMWFYKAPLVTCIDIMPTFWKNPLSEGKEVSLMLFAPPLDGENKNTGSADWMINSYTVIQKLPKIRVRYESTEEC
;
A
#
# COMPACT_ATOMS: atom_id res chain seq x y z
N MET A 1 -31.62 -21.13 15.73
CA MET A 1 -31.60 -19.75 16.22
C MET A 1 -31.71 -18.86 15.00
N ASP A 2 -32.58 -17.86 15.04
CA ASP A 2 -32.61 -16.88 13.95
C ASP A 2 -31.29 -16.12 13.95
N GLN A 3 -30.59 -16.19 12.84
CA GLN A 3 -29.27 -15.58 12.66
C GLN A 3 -29.45 -14.05 12.61
N LYS A 4 -28.81 -13.34 13.54
CA LYS A 4 -28.85 -11.88 13.58
C LYS A 4 -27.64 -11.30 12.84
N ALA A 5 -27.83 -10.13 12.26
CA ALA A 5 -26.77 -9.34 11.66
C ALA A 5 -26.89 -7.87 12.05
N TYR A 6 -25.77 -7.22 12.18
CA TYR A 6 -25.67 -5.82 12.54
C TYR A 6 -24.96 -5.05 11.45
N GLY A 7 -25.36 -3.81 11.22
CA GLY A 7 -24.64 -2.91 10.34
C GLY A 7 -23.26 -2.61 10.91
N ILE A 8 -22.26 -2.48 10.04
CA ILE A 8 -20.93 -1.97 10.40
C ILE A 8 -20.49 -0.89 9.45
N HIS A 9 -19.66 0.01 9.98
CA HIS A 9 -18.94 1.01 9.21
C HIS A 9 -17.45 0.90 9.51
N MET A 10 -16.63 0.84 8.48
CA MET A 10 -15.18 0.96 8.58
C MET A 10 -14.78 2.37 8.18
N GLY A 11 -14.08 3.04 9.07
CA GLY A 11 -13.47 4.35 8.84
C GLY A 11 -11.94 4.27 8.89
N PRO A 12 -11.24 5.39 8.61
CA PRO A 12 -9.79 5.42 8.54
C PRO A 12 -9.11 5.07 9.86
N ALA A 13 -7.97 4.42 9.78
CA ALA A 13 -7.06 4.23 10.90
C ALA A 13 -6.53 5.58 11.42
N LYS A 14 -6.05 5.62 12.65
CA LYS A 14 -5.37 6.81 13.19
C LYS A 14 -4.08 7.13 12.44
N CYS A 15 -3.36 6.08 12.03
CA CYS A 15 -2.25 6.15 11.12
C CYS A 15 -2.37 4.96 10.15
N ALA A 16 -2.56 5.23 8.88
CA ALA A 16 -2.76 4.20 7.87
C ALA A 16 -1.46 3.47 7.55
N VAL A 17 -1.58 2.22 7.12
CA VAL A 17 -0.42 1.44 6.70
C VAL A 17 -0.58 1.03 5.24
N ASP A 18 0.41 1.39 4.45
CA ASP A 18 0.60 0.93 3.07
C ASP A 18 1.80 -0.02 3.01
N LEU A 19 1.91 -0.78 1.94
CA LEU A 19 2.99 -1.75 1.77
C LEU A 19 3.57 -1.68 0.36
N GLY A 20 4.90 -1.60 0.25
CA GLY A 20 5.61 -1.88 -0.99
C GLY A 20 5.60 -3.39 -1.26
N ASP A 21 5.25 -3.80 -2.47
CA ASP A 21 5.10 -5.22 -2.81
C ASP A 21 6.43 -5.93 -3.12
N GLY A 22 7.44 -5.18 -3.51
CA GLY A 22 8.74 -5.67 -3.94
C GLY A 22 9.03 -5.46 -5.43
N SER A 23 8.11 -4.84 -6.18
CA SER A 23 8.27 -4.61 -7.62
C SER A 23 9.43 -3.66 -7.98
N GLU A 24 10.00 -2.97 -7.02
CA GLU A 24 11.17 -2.14 -7.24
C GLU A 24 12.44 -2.98 -7.52
N ARG A 25 12.64 -4.04 -6.75
CA ARG A 25 13.89 -4.84 -6.77
C ARG A 25 13.70 -6.25 -7.27
N GLY A 26 12.49 -6.67 -7.54
CA GLY A 26 12.17 -8.04 -7.92
C GLY A 26 10.89 -8.13 -8.73
N GLY A 27 10.28 -9.29 -8.70
CA GLY A 27 8.98 -9.50 -9.31
C GLY A 27 7.85 -9.03 -8.39
N TYR A 28 6.72 -8.67 -8.98
CA TYR A 28 5.48 -8.44 -8.25
C TYR A 28 5.11 -9.65 -7.39
N VAL A 29 4.77 -9.40 -6.14
CA VAL A 29 4.24 -10.42 -5.22
C VAL A 29 2.72 -10.29 -5.17
N ASN A 30 2.01 -11.35 -5.59
CA ASN A 30 0.54 -11.31 -5.66
C ASN A 30 -0.12 -11.13 -4.29
N GLN A 31 -1.31 -10.52 -4.29
CA GLN A 31 -1.99 -10.13 -3.07
C GLN A 31 -2.57 -11.31 -2.29
N ASP A 32 -2.91 -12.42 -2.94
CA ASP A 32 -3.33 -13.64 -2.23
C ASP A 32 -2.23 -14.14 -1.30
N TYR A 33 -0.97 -14.14 -1.78
CA TYR A 33 0.18 -14.53 -0.98
C TYR A 33 0.44 -13.57 0.19
N ILE A 34 0.45 -12.25 -0.09
CA ILE A 34 0.68 -11.22 0.92
C ILE A 34 -0.40 -11.28 2.01
N LEU A 35 -1.67 -11.34 1.63
CA LEU A 35 -2.79 -11.44 2.56
C LEU A 35 -2.75 -12.72 3.38
N GLN A 36 -2.35 -13.83 2.76
CA GLN A 36 -2.17 -15.10 3.48
C GLN A 36 -1.09 -15.00 4.56
N LYS A 37 -0.02 -14.28 4.30
CA LYS A 37 1.08 -14.06 5.26
C LYS A 37 0.69 -13.07 6.36
N LEU A 38 0.09 -11.96 6.01
CA LEU A 38 -0.12 -10.82 6.90
C LEU A 38 -1.49 -10.81 7.59
N GLY A 39 -2.50 -11.45 7.01
CA GLY A 39 -3.81 -11.65 7.62
C GLY A 39 -4.79 -10.48 7.48
N ARG A 40 -4.40 -9.36 6.85
CA ARG A 40 -5.30 -8.23 6.58
C ARG A 40 -4.86 -7.44 5.34
N PRO A 41 -5.79 -6.75 4.65
CA PRO A 41 -5.43 -5.82 3.58
C PRO A 41 -4.76 -4.56 4.16
N HIS A 42 -3.94 -3.90 3.34
CA HIS A 42 -3.40 -2.57 3.59
C HIS A 42 -4.35 -1.50 3.04
N ARG A 43 -4.16 -0.24 3.44
CA ARG A 43 -4.86 0.87 2.78
C ARG A 43 -4.51 0.90 1.30
N ALA A 44 -3.22 0.86 0.97
CA ALA A 44 -2.74 0.81 -0.40
C ALA A 44 -1.51 -0.11 -0.54
N ILE A 45 -1.30 -0.59 -1.77
CA ILE A 45 -0.07 -1.26 -2.18
C ILE A 45 0.72 -0.34 -3.09
N SER A 46 2.01 -0.16 -2.78
CA SER A 46 2.92 0.68 -3.54
C SER A 46 3.60 -0.12 -4.65
N LEU A 47 3.46 0.37 -5.87
CA LEU A 47 4.08 -0.15 -7.09
C LEU A 47 5.00 0.93 -7.67
N MET A 48 6.18 0.57 -8.18
CA MET A 48 7.17 1.51 -8.70
C MET A 48 7.53 1.21 -10.15
N TYR A 49 7.40 2.23 -11.00
CA TYR A 49 7.62 2.13 -12.45
C TYR A 49 8.30 3.38 -13.01
N CYS A 50 8.94 3.24 -14.17
CA CYS A 50 9.56 4.37 -14.87
C CYS A 50 8.97 4.59 -16.26
N TYR A 51 9.00 5.86 -16.76
CA TYR A 51 8.45 6.26 -18.04
C TYR A 51 9.33 7.31 -18.73
N TYR A 52 10.10 6.87 -19.76
CA TYR A 52 11.05 7.69 -20.51
C TYR A 52 10.82 7.55 -22.03
N PRO A 53 9.62 7.90 -22.54
CA PRO A 53 9.20 7.61 -23.92
C PRO A 53 9.97 8.42 -24.99
N LEU A 54 10.67 9.47 -24.59
CA LEU A 54 11.46 10.30 -25.52
C LEU A 54 12.77 9.64 -25.92
N ASP A 55 13.21 8.61 -25.19
CA ASP A 55 14.47 7.94 -25.47
C ASP A 55 14.31 6.90 -26.58
N LYS A 56 15.30 6.90 -27.49
CA LYS A 56 15.31 5.94 -28.58
C LYS A 56 15.40 4.50 -28.05
N GLY A 57 14.46 3.70 -28.48
CA GLY A 57 14.37 2.28 -28.12
C GLY A 57 13.62 1.98 -26.83
N TRP A 58 13.06 3.02 -26.18
CA TRP A 58 12.08 2.85 -25.10
C TRP A 58 10.78 2.18 -25.64
N PRO A 59 10.08 1.27 -24.92
CA PRO A 59 10.46 0.74 -23.59
C PRO A 59 11.40 -0.49 -23.65
N GLY A 60 11.73 -1.01 -24.83
CA GLY A 60 12.49 -2.24 -24.99
C GLY A 60 13.85 -2.22 -24.32
N ARG A 61 14.54 -1.07 -24.33
CA ARG A 61 15.85 -0.93 -23.64
C ARG A 61 15.74 -1.09 -22.14
N ALA A 62 14.71 -0.51 -21.52
CA ALA A 62 14.50 -0.65 -20.08
C ALA A 62 14.17 -2.11 -19.71
N SER A 63 13.31 -2.77 -20.50
CA SER A 63 12.97 -4.19 -20.27
C SER A 63 14.17 -5.11 -20.37
N VAL A 64 15.10 -4.85 -21.30
CA VAL A 64 16.35 -5.62 -21.42
C VAL A 64 17.27 -5.37 -20.23
N ALA A 65 17.34 -4.13 -19.73
CA ALA A 65 18.12 -3.81 -18.53
C ALA A 65 17.65 -4.61 -17.32
N HIS A 66 16.35 -4.67 -17.08
CA HIS A 66 15.79 -5.46 -15.99
C HIS A 66 16.02 -6.97 -16.11
N ALA A 67 16.09 -7.49 -17.33
CA ALA A 67 16.39 -8.91 -17.57
C ALA A 67 17.88 -9.24 -17.42
N SER A 68 18.74 -8.24 -17.28
CA SER A 68 20.20 -8.40 -17.24
C SER A 68 20.73 -8.32 -15.81
N ASP A 69 21.37 -9.38 -15.33
CA ASP A 69 22.08 -9.39 -14.06
C ASP A 69 23.28 -8.42 -14.02
N SER A 70 23.64 -7.81 -15.17
CA SER A 70 24.73 -6.84 -15.27
C SER A 70 24.34 -5.41 -14.84
N VAL A 71 23.05 -5.11 -14.70
CA VAL A 71 22.55 -3.82 -14.21
C VAL A 71 22.26 -3.95 -12.73
N SER A 72 23.31 -4.02 -11.92
CA SER A 72 23.17 -4.11 -10.46
C SER A 72 22.93 -2.76 -9.78
N PHE A 73 23.15 -1.64 -10.48
CA PHE A 73 22.95 -0.29 -9.96
C PHE A 73 22.43 0.65 -11.04
N ALA A 74 21.30 1.28 -10.80
CA ALA A 74 20.68 2.27 -11.69
C ALA A 74 21.55 3.50 -11.97
N TRP A 75 22.55 3.76 -11.16
CA TRP A 75 23.43 4.93 -11.24
C TRP A 75 24.12 5.11 -12.60
N ASP A 76 24.47 4.04 -13.28
CA ASP A 76 25.17 4.06 -14.57
C ASP A 76 24.26 3.74 -15.75
N TYR A 77 22.98 3.46 -15.49
CA TYR A 77 21.99 3.21 -16.52
C TYR A 77 21.16 4.46 -16.81
N PRO A 78 20.70 4.70 -18.06
CA PRO A 78 19.95 5.90 -18.43
C PRO A 78 18.52 5.96 -17.86
N TYR A 79 18.06 4.91 -17.19
CA TYR A 79 16.76 4.84 -16.49
C TYR A 79 16.99 4.43 -15.04
N ASP A 80 15.93 4.60 -14.23
CA ASP A 80 15.88 4.06 -12.88
C ASP A 80 15.70 2.54 -12.95
N ASP A 81 16.09 1.79 -11.94
CA ASP A 81 15.97 0.32 -11.91
C ASP A 81 14.54 -0.16 -11.57
N TYR A 82 13.56 0.60 -11.97
CA TYR A 82 12.14 0.25 -11.92
C TYR A 82 11.66 -0.37 -13.21
N PHE A 83 10.60 -1.16 -13.12
CA PHE A 83 9.95 -1.73 -14.28
C PHE A 83 9.33 -0.63 -15.16
N THR A 84 9.19 -0.95 -16.44
CA THR A 84 8.66 -0.02 -17.43
C THR A 84 7.14 0.15 -17.27
N TYR A 85 6.68 1.39 -17.10
CA TYR A 85 5.27 1.73 -17.22
C TYR A 85 4.86 1.62 -18.70
N LYS A 86 4.01 0.63 -19.01
CA LYS A 86 3.60 0.31 -20.38
C LYS A 86 2.31 1.02 -20.82
N GLY A 87 1.83 1.97 -20.02
CA GLY A 87 0.75 2.89 -20.35
C GLY A 87 1.24 4.17 -21.01
N GLY A 88 0.44 5.22 -20.89
CA GLY A 88 0.71 6.52 -21.46
C GLY A 88 0.31 6.61 -22.92
N LEU A 89 0.95 7.48 -23.69
CA LEU A 89 0.62 7.69 -25.09
C LEU A 89 0.91 6.40 -25.89
N ASP A 90 -0.11 5.91 -26.61
CA ASP A 90 -0.07 4.65 -27.35
C ASP A 90 0.21 3.40 -26.47
N GLY A 91 -0.05 3.49 -25.15
CA GLY A 91 0.20 2.44 -24.18
C GLY A 91 -0.84 1.31 -24.21
N ASN A 92 -0.57 0.26 -23.43
CA ASN A 92 -1.39 -0.94 -23.35
C ASN A 92 -1.85 -1.23 -21.93
N LEU A 93 -3.12 -1.02 -21.61
CA LEU A 93 -3.71 -1.27 -20.29
C LEU A 93 -3.87 -2.77 -19.93
N SER A 94 -3.55 -3.67 -20.85
CA SER A 94 -3.53 -5.12 -20.60
C SER A 94 -2.19 -5.63 -20.10
N ASP A 95 -1.22 -4.74 -19.92
CA ASP A 95 0.16 -5.05 -19.52
C ASP A 95 0.50 -4.41 -18.16
N GLU A 96 1.77 -4.39 -17.77
CA GLU A 96 2.25 -3.79 -16.52
C GLU A 96 2.21 -2.25 -16.56
N PRO A 97 1.84 -1.61 -15.44
CA PRO A 97 1.50 -2.16 -14.13
C PRO A 97 0.03 -2.56 -13.97
N PHE A 98 -0.80 -2.41 -14.98
CA PHE A 98 -2.27 -2.47 -14.88
C PHE A 98 -2.79 -3.84 -14.44
N THR A 99 -2.12 -4.93 -14.82
CA THR A 99 -2.46 -6.29 -14.34
C THR A 99 -2.30 -6.40 -12.82
N TYR A 100 -1.25 -5.82 -12.28
CA TYR A 100 -0.98 -5.80 -10.84
C TYR A 100 -1.87 -4.82 -10.09
N MET A 101 -2.16 -3.66 -10.67
CA MET A 101 -3.14 -2.72 -10.12
C MET A 101 -4.53 -3.36 -9.99
N ARG A 102 -4.94 -4.21 -10.95
CA ARG A 102 -6.19 -4.99 -10.85
C ARG A 102 -6.14 -6.01 -9.72
N ASP A 103 -5.01 -6.70 -9.54
CA ASP A 103 -4.85 -7.64 -8.43
C ASP A 103 -4.96 -6.92 -7.09
N VAL A 104 -4.28 -5.78 -6.91
CA VAL A 104 -4.38 -4.94 -5.71
C VAL A 104 -5.84 -4.54 -5.44
N ARG A 105 -6.53 -4.01 -6.46
CA ARG A 105 -7.92 -3.56 -6.34
C ARG A 105 -8.88 -4.69 -6.03
N LYS A 106 -8.71 -5.85 -6.65
CA LYS A 106 -9.52 -7.04 -6.41
C LYS A 106 -9.48 -7.48 -4.94
N HIS A 107 -8.39 -7.21 -4.24
CA HIS A 107 -8.20 -7.56 -2.83
C HIS A 107 -8.56 -6.41 -1.86
N GLY A 108 -9.33 -5.41 -2.31
CA GLY A 108 -9.86 -4.35 -1.44
C GLY A 108 -8.88 -3.27 -1.06
N GLN A 109 -7.75 -3.16 -1.77
CA GLN A 109 -6.71 -2.18 -1.48
C GLN A 109 -6.68 -1.09 -2.56
N ASP A 110 -6.25 0.11 -2.18
CA ASP A 110 -6.00 1.18 -3.12
C ASP A 110 -4.62 1.01 -3.77
N VAL A 111 -4.41 1.69 -4.89
CA VAL A 111 -3.11 1.70 -5.57
C VAL A 111 -2.33 2.94 -5.18
N LEU A 112 -1.09 2.75 -4.71
CA LEU A 112 -0.09 3.80 -4.65
C LEU A 112 0.89 3.53 -5.79
N LEU A 113 0.87 4.38 -6.82
CA LEU A 113 1.78 4.27 -7.96
C LEU A 113 2.89 5.30 -7.85
N THR A 114 4.12 4.84 -7.74
CA THR A 114 5.28 5.70 -7.94
C THR A 114 5.68 5.65 -9.41
N LEU A 115 5.81 6.80 -10.02
CA LEU A 115 6.19 6.91 -11.42
C LEU A 115 7.32 7.91 -11.60
N THR A 116 8.49 7.41 -11.97
CA THR A 116 9.62 8.26 -12.38
C THR A 116 9.48 8.57 -13.86
N ILE A 117 9.40 9.86 -14.19
CA ILE A 117 9.06 10.33 -15.53
C ILE A 117 10.12 11.33 -16.00
N ASP A 118 10.46 11.26 -17.28
CA ASP A 118 11.25 12.31 -17.92
C ASP A 118 10.49 13.65 -17.89
N PRO A 119 11.01 14.69 -17.22
CA PRO A 119 10.33 15.98 -17.12
C PRO A 119 10.09 16.69 -18.45
N HIS A 120 10.75 16.26 -19.53
CA HIS A 120 10.61 16.87 -20.87
C HIS A 120 9.43 16.32 -21.68
N VAL A 121 8.67 15.32 -21.18
CA VAL A 121 7.50 14.82 -21.88
C VAL A 121 6.44 15.92 -22.10
N SER A 122 5.71 15.85 -23.22
CA SER A 122 4.62 16.78 -23.51
C SER A 122 3.38 16.50 -22.63
N ASP A 123 2.45 17.46 -22.58
CA ASP A 123 1.18 17.28 -21.87
C ASP A 123 0.35 16.13 -22.44
N GLU A 124 0.50 15.77 -23.72
CA GLU A 124 -0.17 14.62 -24.29
C GLU A 124 0.17 13.30 -23.58
N HIS A 125 1.46 13.11 -23.21
CA HIS A 125 1.89 11.98 -22.42
C HIS A 125 1.28 12.01 -21.01
N LEU A 126 1.28 13.17 -20.36
CA LEU A 126 0.73 13.32 -19.00
C LEU A 126 -0.77 13.09 -18.96
N ILE A 127 -1.50 13.60 -19.97
CA ILE A 127 -2.94 13.38 -20.13
C ILE A 127 -3.25 11.89 -20.35
N ALA A 128 -2.44 11.21 -21.18
CA ALA A 128 -2.61 9.79 -21.41
C ALA A 128 -2.42 8.99 -20.09
N ILE A 129 -1.36 9.26 -19.33
CA ILE A 129 -1.13 8.63 -18.01
C ILE A 129 -2.31 8.92 -17.06
N ALA A 130 -2.75 10.18 -16.96
CA ALA A 130 -3.87 10.53 -16.11
C ALA A 130 -5.14 9.74 -16.47
N LYS A 131 -5.44 9.62 -17.78
CA LYS A 131 -6.58 8.85 -18.27
C LYS A 131 -6.45 7.35 -17.96
N ASP A 132 -5.26 6.76 -18.08
CA ASP A 132 -5.02 5.36 -17.71
C ASP A 132 -5.48 5.09 -16.27
N LEU A 133 -5.19 6.02 -15.35
CA LEU A 133 -5.45 5.85 -13.93
C LEU A 133 -6.92 6.03 -13.54
N THR A 134 -7.77 6.60 -14.39
CA THR A 134 -9.20 6.83 -14.08
C THR A 134 -9.98 5.56 -13.80
N THR A 135 -9.52 4.42 -14.31
CA THR A 135 -10.23 3.13 -14.23
C THR A 135 -9.88 2.30 -13.00
N PHE A 136 -8.98 2.78 -12.12
CA PHE A 136 -8.44 2.00 -11.00
C PHE A 136 -8.96 2.43 -9.62
N GLY A 137 -10.09 3.10 -9.56
CA GLY A 137 -10.63 3.56 -8.28
C GLY A 137 -9.74 4.64 -7.65
N ARG A 138 -9.64 4.64 -6.33
CA ARG A 138 -8.74 5.56 -5.63
C ARG A 138 -7.30 5.21 -5.94
N VAL A 139 -6.55 6.18 -6.45
CA VAL A 139 -5.12 6.06 -6.76
C VAL A 139 -4.36 7.18 -6.07
N GLN A 140 -3.26 6.84 -5.43
CA GLN A 140 -2.24 7.79 -4.98
C GLN A 140 -1.10 7.75 -6.00
N LEU A 141 -0.74 8.90 -6.57
CA LEU A 141 0.33 9.00 -7.56
C LEU A 141 1.51 9.76 -6.97
N ARG A 142 2.61 9.06 -6.70
CA ARG A 142 3.87 9.62 -6.25
C ARG A 142 4.74 9.95 -7.47
N ILE A 143 4.84 11.23 -7.82
CA ILE A 143 5.50 11.72 -9.02
C ILE A 143 6.96 12.02 -8.71
N ASN A 144 7.90 11.37 -9.43
CA ASN A 144 9.32 11.65 -9.31
C ASN A 144 9.76 11.78 -7.84
N HIS A 145 9.60 10.68 -7.08
CA HIS A 145 9.86 10.66 -5.64
C HIS A 145 11.32 11.00 -5.30
N GLU A 146 11.56 11.39 -4.05
CA GLU A 146 12.85 11.89 -3.58
C GLU A 146 13.42 12.98 -4.52
N ALA A 147 12.52 13.88 -4.98
CA ALA A 147 12.77 14.81 -6.08
C ALA A 147 13.92 15.80 -5.83
N THR A 148 14.39 15.95 -4.59
CA THR A 148 15.56 16.75 -4.22
C THR A 148 16.86 15.96 -4.17
N GLY A 149 16.81 14.66 -4.47
CA GLY A 149 17.98 13.80 -4.61
C GLY A 149 18.77 14.07 -5.89
N SER A 150 19.88 13.37 -6.07
CA SER A 150 20.76 13.53 -7.25
C SER A 150 20.99 12.22 -8.00
N TRP A 151 20.35 11.15 -7.55
CA TRP A 151 20.61 9.78 -8.05
C TRP A 151 19.69 9.35 -9.17
N PHE A 152 18.45 9.82 -9.23
CA PHE A 152 17.51 9.41 -10.26
C PHE A 152 17.79 10.01 -11.63
N SER A 153 17.35 9.31 -12.67
CA SER A 153 17.54 9.71 -14.07
C SER A 153 16.90 11.06 -14.38
N PHE A 154 15.73 11.35 -13.82
CA PHE A 154 15.09 12.66 -14.02
C PHE A 154 15.87 13.81 -13.39
N ASN A 155 16.49 13.61 -12.21
CA ASN A 155 17.35 14.62 -11.59
C ASN A 155 18.63 14.89 -12.41
N LYS A 156 19.14 13.88 -13.10
CA LYS A 156 20.35 14.02 -13.95
C LYS A 156 20.06 14.74 -15.26
N ARG A 157 18.80 14.84 -15.67
CA ARG A 157 18.35 15.45 -16.94
C ARG A 157 17.89 16.89 -16.78
N CYS A 158 17.56 17.32 -15.57
CA CYS A 158 16.93 18.59 -15.26
C CYS A 158 17.53 19.26 -14.04
N THR A 159 17.36 20.56 -13.93
CA THR A 159 17.55 21.30 -12.68
C THR A 159 16.43 20.98 -11.68
N TYR A 160 16.64 21.19 -10.40
CA TYR A 160 15.61 21.00 -9.37
C TYR A 160 14.37 21.88 -9.60
N GLN A 161 14.56 23.10 -10.15
CA GLN A 161 13.44 23.96 -10.51
C GLN A 161 12.60 23.35 -11.64
N GLU A 162 13.22 22.80 -12.67
CA GLU A 162 12.51 22.13 -13.78
C GLU A 162 11.76 20.88 -13.28
N VAL A 163 12.34 20.10 -12.35
CA VAL A 163 11.65 18.98 -11.72
C VAL A 163 10.44 19.44 -10.90
N ALA A 164 10.58 20.54 -10.14
CA ALA A 164 9.47 21.11 -9.38
C ALA A 164 8.36 21.66 -10.29
N ASP A 165 8.72 22.37 -11.36
CA ASP A 165 7.77 22.89 -12.34
C ASP A 165 7.05 21.74 -13.07
N PHE A 166 7.75 20.67 -13.39
CA PHE A 166 7.17 19.45 -13.93
C PHE A 166 6.13 18.85 -12.98
N TYR A 167 6.46 18.74 -11.69
CA TYR A 167 5.51 18.24 -10.69
C TYR A 167 4.22 19.07 -10.68
N VAL A 168 4.33 20.39 -10.62
CA VAL A 168 3.17 21.30 -10.62
C VAL A 168 2.36 21.17 -11.91
N ARG A 169 3.01 21.02 -13.06
CA ARG A 169 2.36 20.80 -14.35
C ARG A 169 1.59 19.49 -14.37
N PHE A 170 2.22 18.39 -13.95
CA PHE A 170 1.56 17.09 -13.96
C PHE A 170 0.44 17.01 -12.92
N HIS A 171 0.61 17.58 -11.73
CA HIS A 171 -0.47 17.72 -10.76
C HIS A 171 -1.72 18.37 -11.37
N LYS A 172 -1.57 19.48 -12.10
CA LYS A 172 -2.69 20.16 -12.77
C LYS A 172 -3.40 19.25 -13.78
N VAL A 173 -2.63 18.53 -14.60
CA VAL A 173 -3.18 17.57 -15.56
C VAL A 173 -3.94 16.45 -14.84
N VAL A 174 -3.39 15.91 -13.76
CA VAL A 174 -4.05 14.87 -12.96
C VAL A 174 -5.39 15.40 -12.42
N LYS A 175 -5.44 16.61 -11.86
CA LYS A 175 -6.69 17.18 -11.31
C LYS A 175 -7.74 17.42 -12.38
N GLU A 176 -7.34 17.71 -13.61
CA GLU A 176 -8.27 17.92 -14.73
C GLU A 176 -8.80 16.61 -15.33
N TYR A 177 -7.94 15.59 -15.49
CA TYR A 177 -8.26 14.39 -16.26
C TYR A 177 -8.48 13.12 -15.41
N ALA A 178 -8.03 13.11 -14.16
CA ALA A 178 -8.13 11.96 -13.25
C ALA A 178 -8.49 12.40 -11.81
N PRO A 179 -9.72 12.89 -11.57
CA PRO A 179 -10.12 13.41 -10.26
C PRO A 179 -10.09 12.35 -9.14
N ASN A 180 -10.09 11.07 -9.48
CA ASN A 180 -9.91 9.94 -8.58
C ASN A 180 -8.46 9.75 -8.11
N VAL A 181 -7.52 10.57 -8.60
CA VAL A 181 -6.10 10.46 -8.27
C VAL A 181 -5.68 11.58 -7.33
N GLN A 182 -5.06 11.24 -6.20
CA GLN A 182 -4.34 12.15 -5.32
C GLN A 182 -2.85 12.09 -5.60
N THR A 183 -2.20 13.26 -5.67
CA THR A 183 -0.77 13.34 -5.91
C THR A 183 0.02 13.43 -4.62
N ILE A 184 1.15 12.73 -4.56
CA ILE A 184 2.11 12.76 -3.46
C ILE A 184 3.36 13.48 -3.92
N LEU A 185 3.75 14.53 -3.20
CA LEU A 185 5.06 15.15 -3.33
C LEU A 185 6.02 14.55 -2.30
N CYS A 186 7.01 13.83 -2.77
CA CYS A 186 8.08 13.28 -1.95
C CYS A 186 9.39 14.02 -2.22
N ILE A 187 9.88 14.74 -1.21
CA ILE A 187 11.17 15.46 -1.25
C ILE A 187 11.98 15.13 0.00
N GLY A 188 13.26 15.43 -0.01
CA GLY A 188 14.12 15.26 1.17
C GLY A 188 13.63 16.14 2.32
N GLY A 189 13.46 15.52 3.48
CA GLY A 189 13.04 16.20 4.70
C GLY A 189 14.20 16.91 5.43
N ILE A 190 13.92 17.30 6.67
CA ILE A 190 14.96 17.76 7.61
C ILE A 190 15.82 16.55 7.99
N GLU A 191 17.13 16.67 7.80
CA GLU A 191 18.11 15.60 8.07
C GLU A 191 19.00 15.86 9.30
N ASP A 192 19.00 17.09 9.80
CA ASP A 192 19.72 17.51 10.98
C ASP A 192 18.83 18.41 11.85
N GLU A 193 18.85 18.22 13.16
CA GLU A 193 18.02 18.97 14.10
C GLU A 193 18.29 20.48 14.15
N ASN A 194 19.48 20.88 13.74
CA ASN A 194 19.84 22.28 13.64
C ASN A 194 19.47 22.90 12.28
N ALA A 195 19.04 22.08 11.31
CA ALA A 195 18.60 22.57 10.02
C ALA A 195 17.24 23.26 10.15
N THR A 196 17.12 24.43 9.59
CA THR A 196 15.87 25.22 9.56
C THR A 196 15.14 25.13 8.22
N GLU A 197 15.77 24.56 7.20
CA GLU A 197 15.26 24.42 5.84
C GLU A 197 15.49 22.99 5.35
N MET A 198 14.59 22.47 4.52
CA MET A 198 14.78 21.24 3.78
C MET A 198 15.67 21.49 2.55
N LEU A 199 16.32 20.43 2.06
CA LEU A 199 17.15 20.52 0.88
C LEU A 199 16.31 20.97 -0.33
N LYS A 200 16.75 22.03 -1.03
CA LYS A 200 16.10 22.55 -2.25
C LYS A 200 14.63 22.99 -2.08
N GLU A 201 14.17 23.26 -0.86
CA GLU A 201 12.77 23.60 -0.62
C GLU A 201 12.29 24.85 -1.36
N LYS A 202 13.21 25.78 -1.69
CA LYS A 202 12.86 27.04 -2.40
C LYS A 202 12.34 26.74 -3.80
N GLU A 203 12.97 25.81 -4.49
CA GLU A 203 12.57 25.35 -5.81
C GLU A 203 11.21 24.64 -5.75
N PHE A 204 10.93 23.89 -4.68
CA PHE A 204 9.72 23.10 -4.52
C PHE A 204 8.56 23.78 -3.79
N THR A 205 8.69 25.05 -3.41
CA THR A 205 7.65 25.75 -2.63
C THR A 205 6.26 25.70 -3.30
N GLU A 206 6.17 25.89 -4.61
CA GLU A 206 4.87 25.83 -5.31
C GLU A 206 4.32 24.40 -5.37
N ALA A 207 5.18 23.39 -5.55
CA ALA A 207 4.78 21.99 -5.49
C ALA A 207 4.23 21.62 -4.11
N VAL A 208 4.83 22.09 -3.02
CA VAL A 208 4.35 21.92 -1.63
C VAL A 208 2.94 22.47 -1.46
N LYS A 209 2.62 23.61 -2.08
CA LYS A 209 1.30 24.24 -1.97
C LYS A 209 0.22 23.50 -2.76
N VAL A 210 0.52 23.02 -3.97
CA VAL A 210 -0.49 22.43 -4.85
C VAL A 210 -0.76 20.97 -4.57
N THR A 211 0.24 20.19 -4.17
CA THR A 211 0.10 18.74 -3.93
C THR A 211 -1.04 18.39 -2.97
N ASP A 212 -1.63 17.21 -3.09
CA ASP A 212 -2.65 16.71 -2.16
C ASP A 212 -2.03 16.18 -0.86
N ILE A 213 -0.89 15.49 -0.95
CA ILE A 213 -0.24 14.78 0.14
C ILE A 213 1.25 15.12 0.16
N TRP A 214 1.79 15.42 1.32
CA TRP A 214 3.23 15.57 1.54
C TRP A 214 3.87 14.23 1.89
N SER A 215 5.12 14.05 1.50
CA SER A 215 5.87 12.87 1.85
C SER A 215 7.36 13.14 2.04
N VAL A 216 7.95 12.35 2.92
CA VAL A 216 9.39 12.12 3.00
C VAL A 216 9.63 10.61 3.07
N ASP A 217 10.70 10.14 2.47
CA ASP A 217 11.17 8.77 2.64
C ASP A 217 12.18 8.75 3.77
N LYS A 218 12.05 7.79 4.69
CA LYS A 218 12.91 7.71 5.87
C LYS A 218 13.33 6.27 6.14
N TYR A 219 14.60 6.07 6.01
CA TYR A 219 15.27 4.86 6.48
C TYR A 219 16.00 5.17 7.78
N ILE A 220 15.63 4.47 8.86
CA ILE A 220 16.25 4.66 10.19
C ILE A 220 17.71 4.24 10.11
N THR A 221 17.96 3.15 9.36
CA THR A 221 19.30 2.71 8.97
C THR A 221 19.27 2.33 7.50
N LEU A 222 20.36 2.59 6.77
CA LEU A 222 20.48 2.28 5.35
C LEU A 222 21.91 1.84 5.05
N HIS A 223 22.07 0.84 4.19
CA HIS A 223 23.37 0.30 3.79
C HIS A 223 24.04 1.05 2.65
N TYR A 224 23.67 2.27 2.36
CA TYR A 224 24.24 3.07 1.28
C TYR A 224 25.77 3.04 1.32
N GLY A 225 26.37 2.56 0.22
CA GLY A 225 27.82 2.36 0.12
C GLY A 225 28.36 1.09 0.83
N TRP A 226 27.49 0.30 1.48
CA TRP A 226 27.91 -0.94 2.16
C TRP A 226 28.49 -1.95 1.16
N PRO A 227 29.56 -2.70 1.51
CA PRO A 227 30.27 -2.69 2.80
C PRO A 227 31.34 -1.60 2.92
N TYR A 228 31.65 -0.89 1.88
CA TYR A 228 32.77 0.07 1.84
C TYR A 228 32.55 1.27 2.74
N ASP A 229 31.33 1.79 2.76
CA ASP A 229 30.94 2.91 3.63
C ASP A 229 31.20 2.60 5.12
N ILE A 230 30.81 1.41 5.56
CA ILE A 230 31.02 0.97 6.95
C ILE A 230 32.49 0.79 7.25
N ALA A 231 33.26 0.20 6.33
CA ALA A 231 34.69 -0.03 6.50
C ALA A 231 35.46 1.31 6.57
N GLU A 232 35.16 2.24 5.68
CA GLU A 232 35.79 3.56 5.62
C GLU A 232 35.49 4.42 6.84
N ARG A 233 34.33 4.23 7.48
CA ARG A 233 33.88 5.01 8.65
C ARG A 233 34.07 4.31 9.98
N GLY A 234 34.91 3.29 10.04
CA GLY A 234 35.23 2.58 11.26
C GLY A 234 34.06 1.79 11.85
N GLY A 235 33.21 1.25 11.01
CA GLY A 235 32.05 0.45 11.40
C GLY A 235 30.81 1.26 11.76
N LYS A 236 30.76 2.56 11.41
CA LYS A 236 29.60 3.43 11.61
C LYS A 236 29.04 3.87 10.27
N SER A 237 27.82 3.47 9.95
CA SER A 237 27.13 4.03 8.79
C SER A 237 26.76 5.49 9.01
N HIS A 238 26.91 6.31 7.98
CA HIS A 238 26.46 7.71 7.98
C HIS A 238 24.92 7.82 8.09
N TYR A 239 24.22 6.82 7.62
CA TYR A 239 22.76 6.77 7.58
C TYR A 239 22.17 5.94 8.74
N CYS A 240 22.91 5.73 9.80
CA CYS A 240 22.43 5.10 11.04
C CYS A 240 21.95 6.16 12.03
N LYS A 241 20.63 6.22 12.22
CA LYS A 241 19.97 7.02 13.25
C LYS A 241 19.22 6.12 14.23
N THR A 242 18.74 6.66 15.33
CA THR A 242 17.79 5.97 16.22
C THR A 242 16.36 6.14 15.70
N ALA A 243 15.44 5.29 16.15
CA ALA A 243 14.01 5.42 15.88
C ALA A 243 13.48 6.79 16.34
N GLU A 244 13.86 7.22 17.54
CA GLU A 244 13.48 8.53 18.11
C GLU A 244 14.00 9.70 17.26
N GLU A 245 15.27 9.69 16.89
CA GLU A 245 15.87 10.75 16.07
C GLU A 245 15.17 10.84 14.72
N THR A 246 14.95 9.70 14.05
CA THR A 246 14.28 9.65 12.74
C THR A 246 12.84 10.16 12.84
N TYR A 247 12.10 9.74 13.87
CA TYR A 247 10.74 10.21 14.13
C TYR A 247 10.69 11.73 14.31
N ARG A 248 11.60 12.27 15.14
CA ARG A 248 11.68 13.71 15.39
C ARG A 248 12.02 14.52 14.13
N LEU A 249 12.96 14.05 13.32
CA LEU A 249 13.31 14.68 12.05
C LEU A 249 12.16 14.65 11.04
N ALA A 250 11.39 13.57 10.99
CA ALA A 250 10.20 13.48 10.16
C ALA A 250 9.12 14.49 10.62
N LYS A 251 8.92 14.64 11.94
CA LYS A 251 7.98 15.63 12.49
C LYS A 251 8.44 17.07 12.24
N LEU A 252 9.73 17.35 12.31
CA LEU A 252 10.28 18.65 11.91
C LEU A 252 10.04 18.93 10.42
N SER A 253 10.14 17.92 9.57
CA SER A 253 9.83 18.04 8.14
C SER A 253 8.35 18.39 7.92
N TYR A 254 7.42 17.74 8.63
CA TYR A 254 5.99 18.09 8.59
C TYR A 254 5.75 19.56 8.99
N ASN A 255 6.35 20.00 10.10
CA ASN A 255 6.23 21.39 10.54
C ASN A 255 6.78 22.36 9.50
N ARG A 256 7.85 21.99 8.79
CA ARG A 256 8.41 22.80 7.72
C ARG A 256 7.49 22.87 6.51
N PHE A 257 6.85 21.77 6.11
CA PHE A 257 5.81 21.77 5.09
C PHE A 257 4.64 22.69 5.46
N CYS A 258 4.16 22.62 6.69
CA CYS A 258 3.11 23.53 7.17
C CYS A 258 3.54 24.99 7.03
N TYR A 259 4.77 25.34 7.42
CA TYR A 259 5.30 26.68 7.28
C TYR A 259 5.33 27.15 5.81
N LEU A 260 5.81 26.31 4.90
CA LEU A 260 5.86 26.61 3.45
C LEU A 260 4.46 26.75 2.84
N ASN A 261 3.47 26.10 3.43
CA ASN A 261 2.07 26.19 3.03
C ASN A 261 1.26 27.21 3.85
N ALA A 262 1.91 28.29 4.28
CA ALA A 262 1.27 29.38 5.03
C ALA A 262 0.55 28.95 6.33
N GLY A 263 1.03 27.90 7.00
CA GLY A 263 0.48 27.34 8.22
C GLY A 263 -0.72 26.40 8.03
N ILE A 264 -1.09 26.11 6.79
CA ILE A 264 -2.21 25.19 6.50
C ILE A 264 -1.64 23.77 6.36
N SER A 265 -2.10 22.86 7.19
CA SER A 265 -1.70 21.45 7.17
C SER A 265 -2.32 20.69 6.00
N LYS A 266 -1.64 19.67 5.53
CA LYS A 266 -2.13 18.64 4.61
C LYS A 266 -1.79 17.27 5.17
N PRO A 267 -2.44 16.20 4.69
CA PRO A 267 -2.00 14.85 5.01
C PRO A 267 -0.51 14.66 4.69
N MET A 268 0.20 13.99 5.59
CA MET A 268 1.60 13.61 5.39
C MET A 268 1.77 12.12 5.56
N VAL A 269 2.50 11.50 4.66
CA VAL A 269 2.87 10.10 4.71
C VAL A 269 4.39 9.95 4.69
N MET A 270 4.89 8.86 5.23
CA MET A 270 6.25 8.40 4.97
C MET A 270 6.14 7.32 3.89
N SER A 271 6.38 7.67 2.62
CA SER A 271 6.12 6.76 1.51
C SER A 271 7.15 5.65 1.34
N GLU A 272 8.25 5.72 2.08
CA GLU A 272 9.17 4.62 2.33
C GLU A 272 9.68 4.71 3.77
N LEU A 273 9.44 3.67 4.54
CA LEU A 273 9.89 3.56 5.92
C LEU A 273 10.43 2.17 6.19
N ASN A 274 11.66 2.07 6.63
CA ASN A 274 12.24 0.86 7.20
C ASN A 274 13.54 1.13 7.96
N ALA A 275 14.07 0.09 8.58
CA ALA A 275 15.45 -0.03 9.02
C ALA A 275 16.12 -1.19 8.25
N ASP A 276 17.39 -1.04 7.89
CA ASP A 276 18.10 -2.04 7.10
C ASP A 276 18.69 -3.15 7.98
N GLY A 277 18.23 -4.36 7.76
CA GLY A 277 18.71 -5.54 8.49
C GLY A 277 20.14 -5.94 8.15
N ASP A 278 20.69 -5.51 7.01
CA ASP A 278 22.10 -5.74 6.66
C ASP A 278 23.04 -4.86 7.50
N VAL A 279 22.55 -3.71 7.96
CA VAL A 279 23.31 -2.79 8.83
C VAL A 279 23.16 -3.13 10.30
N THR A 280 21.94 -3.44 10.74
CA THR A 280 21.62 -3.58 12.17
C THR A 280 21.58 -5.03 12.65
N GLY A 281 21.44 -5.98 11.73
CA GLY A 281 21.00 -7.33 12.02
C GLY A 281 19.48 -7.42 12.13
N GLN A 282 18.94 -8.55 11.72
CA GLN A 282 17.50 -8.78 11.49
C GLN A 282 16.62 -8.58 12.76
N ILE A 283 17.09 -9.06 13.92
CA ILE A 283 16.34 -8.93 15.19
C ILE A 283 16.30 -7.47 15.63
N LYS A 284 17.41 -6.76 15.49
CA LYS A 284 17.46 -5.35 15.85
C LYS A 284 16.63 -4.48 14.90
N GLN A 285 16.59 -4.82 13.63
CA GLN A 285 15.70 -4.20 12.64
C GLN A 285 14.24 -4.25 13.09
N ALA A 286 13.76 -5.42 13.49
CA ALA A 286 12.39 -5.61 13.97
C ALA A 286 12.11 -4.72 15.22
N ASN A 287 13.02 -4.72 16.18
CA ASN A 287 12.88 -3.90 17.39
C ASN A 287 12.88 -2.39 17.10
N ILE A 288 13.72 -1.92 16.17
CA ILE A 288 13.77 -0.51 15.75
C ILE A 288 12.45 -0.09 15.10
N MET A 289 11.89 -0.95 14.25
CA MET A 289 10.60 -0.67 13.60
C MET A 289 9.46 -0.61 14.60
N LYS A 290 9.45 -1.52 15.58
CA LYS A 290 8.51 -1.47 16.70
C LYS A 290 8.63 -0.16 17.48
N GLU A 291 9.83 0.20 17.89
CA GLU A 291 10.11 1.44 18.64
C GLU A 291 9.64 2.68 17.85
N PHE A 292 9.87 2.72 16.55
CA PHE A 292 9.40 3.82 15.69
C PHE A 292 7.87 3.90 15.69
N CYS A 293 7.17 2.78 15.57
CA CYS A 293 5.72 2.72 15.61
C CYS A 293 5.15 3.09 16.99
N ASP A 294 5.87 2.78 18.07
CA ASP A 294 5.48 3.21 19.42
C ASP A 294 5.52 4.74 19.53
N PHE A 295 6.53 5.43 18.95
CA PHE A 295 6.54 6.91 18.88
C PHE A 295 5.34 7.48 18.10
N ILE A 296 4.94 6.84 17.00
CA ILE A 296 3.72 7.26 16.27
C ILE A 296 2.49 7.17 17.17
N LYS A 297 2.36 6.09 17.96
CA LYS A 297 1.21 5.85 18.84
C LYS A 297 1.16 6.81 20.02
N GLU A 298 2.31 7.17 20.57
CA GLU A 298 2.44 8.03 21.74
C GLU A 298 2.24 9.52 21.43
N ASP A 299 2.43 9.93 20.17
CA ASP A 299 2.28 11.33 19.76
C ASP A 299 0.82 11.77 19.67
N LYS A 300 0.43 12.67 20.57
CA LYS A 300 -0.95 13.19 20.66
C LYS A 300 -1.35 14.09 19.50
N GLU A 301 -0.39 14.64 18.77
CA GLU A 301 -0.67 15.54 17.65
C GLU A 301 -1.17 14.80 16.40
N GLN A 302 -0.88 13.50 16.30
CA GLN A 302 -1.31 12.63 15.19
C GLN A 302 -1.07 13.29 13.81
N TRP A 303 0.12 13.86 13.63
CA TRP A 303 0.50 14.59 12.42
C TRP A 303 0.75 13.68 11.23
N LEU A 304 1.11 12.41 11.47
CA LEU A 304 1.43 11.43 10.44
C LEU A 304 0.15 10.67 10.04
N SER A 305 -0.27 10.83 8.78
CA SER A 305 -1.48 10.19 8.25
C SER A 305 -1.29 8.75 7.85
N GLY A 306 -0.05 8.33 7.59
CA GLY A 306 0.27 6.96 7.23
C GLY A 306 1.73 6.76 6.89
N PHE A 307 2.11 5.50 6.73
CA PHE A 307 3.43 5.13 6.22
C PHE A 307 3.33 3.91 5.29
N THR A 308 4.27 3.83 4.36
CA THR A 308 4.47 2.65 3.51
C THR A 308 5.65 1.86 4.02
N MET A 309 5.42 0.62 4.45
CA MET A 309 6.51 -0.30 4.77
C MET A 309 7.30 -0.62 3.51
N TYR A 310 8.58 -0.34 3.51
CA TYR A 310 9.49 -0.68 2.43
C TYR A 310 10.30 -1.92 2.82
N GLN A 311 10.04 -3.11 2.24
CA GLN A 311 8.93 -3.53 1.40
C GLN A 311 8.58 -5.00 1.74
N PHE A 312 7.61 -5.61 1.07
CA PHE A 312 7.25 -6.99 1.40
C PHE A 312 8.39 -7.96 1.04
N ARG A 313 8.89 -7.92 -0.20
CA ARG A 313 10.01 -8.74 -0.64
C ARG A 313 11.11 -7.89 -1.28
N ASP A 314 12.34 -8.09 -0.83
CA ASP A 314 13.52 -7.37 -1.28
C ASP A 314 14.65 -8.35 -1.66
N ASP A 315 15.62 -7.89 -2.42
CA ASP A 315 16.84 -8.67 -2.74
C ASP A 315 17.83 -8.70 -1.57
N GLY A 316 17.71 -7.76 -0.61
CA GLY A 316 18.43 -7.66 0.64
C GLY A 316 17.53 -7.81 1.88
N ARG A 317 18.00 -7.30 3.03
CA ARG A 317 17.30 -7.41 4.30
C ARG A 317 16.51 -6.13 4.67
N LEU A 318 16.08 -5.39 3.66
CA LEU A 318 15.05 -4.36 3.84
C LEU A 318 13.64 -4.99 3.85
N GLY A 319 13.43 -6.10 3.13
CA GLY A 319 12.13 -6.75 3.02
C GLY A 319 11.64 -7.43 4.31
N LEU A 320 10.32 -7.64 4.38
CA LEU A 320 9.71 -8.61 5.32
C LEU A 320 10.12 -10.04 4.94
N GLU A 321 10.33 -10.27 3.65
CA GLU A 321 10.98 -11.44 3.08
C GLU A 321 12.20 -11.01 2.25
N MET A 322 13.22 -11.83 2.25
CA MET A 322 14.34 -11.75 1.32
C MET A 322 14.11 -12.72 0.16
N THR A 323 14.38 -12.32 -1.06
CA THR A 323 14.32 -13.22 -2.23
C THR A 323 15.31 -14.38 -2.07
N ASP A 324 14.85 -15.62 -2.28
CA ASP A 324 15.74 -16.77 -2.28
C ASP A 324 16.70 -16.66 -3.49
N PRO A 325 18.03 -16.69 -3.28
CA PRO A 325 19.00 -16.53 -4.35
C PRO A 325 18.96 -17.66 -5.39
N ASN A 326 18.34 -18.80 -5.05
CA ASN A 326 18.21 -19.97 -5.95
C ASN A 326 16.84 -20.03 -6.64
N ASN A 327 15.83 -19.30 -6.11
CA ASN A 327 14.50 -19.28 -6.69
C ASN A 327 13.81 -17.94 -6.38
N LYS A 328 13.76 -17.04 -7.35
CA LYS A 328 13.18 -15.69 -7.20
C LYS A 328 11.69 -15.68 -6.83
N ASP A 329 10.99 -16.78 -7.03
CA ASP A 329 9.57 -16.91 -6.67
C ASP A 329 9.37 -17.24 -5.18
N VAL A 330 10.44 -17.55 -4.46
CA VAL A 330 10.39 -17.92 -3.03
C VAL A 330 10.94 -16.78 -2.18
N GLY A 331 10.21 -16.44 -1.13
CA GLY A 331 10.63 -15.51 -0.09
C GLY A 331 11.14 -16.22 1.15
N ILE A 332 12.25 -15.74 1.70
CA ILE A 332 12.81 -16.18 2.97
C ILE A 332 12.35 -15.18 4.05
N GLU A 333 11.48 -15.63 4.94
CA GLU A 333 10.92 -14.79 6.01
C GLU A 333 12.02 -14.21 6.90
N GLN A 334 11.88 -12.90 7.20
CA GLN A 334 12.75 -12.20 8.12
C GLN A 334 12.05 -12.03 9.47
N PRO A 335 12.78 -11.87 10.60
CA PRO A 335 12.16 -11.60 11.89
C PRO A 335 11.23 -10.39 11.90
N LEU A 336 11.48 -9.40 11.05
CA LEU A 336 10.63 -8.24 10.84
C LEU A 336 9.21 -8.60 10.39
N LEU A 337 9.00 -9.71 9.68
CA LEU A 337 7.67 -10.13 9.23
C LEU A 337 6.70 -10.31 10.41
N GLN A 338 7.15 -10.98 11.47
CA GLN A 338 6.29 -11.19 12.65
C GLN A 338 6.02 -9.88 13.38
N GLU A 339 7.04 -9.06 13.60
CA GLU A 339 6.87 -7.75 14.24
C GLU A 339 5.95 -6.83 13.44
N TYR A 340 6.09 -6.84 12.11
CA TYR A 340 5.21 -6.08 11.22
C TYR A 340 3.75 -6.56 11.31
N LYS A 341 3.53 -7.88 11.40
CA LYS A 341 2.18 -8.42 11.63
C LYS A 341 1.59 -7.88 12.94
N ASP A 342 2.38 -7.87 14.00
CA ASP A 342 1.93 -7.36 15.31
C ASP A 342 1.61 -5.85 15.23
N ILE A 343 2.44 -5.07 14.52
CA ILE A 343 2.19 -3.65 14.26
C ILE A 343 0.87 -3.43 13.51
N ILE A 344 0.68 -4.08 12.38
CA ILE A 344 -0.51 -3.82 11.55
C ILE A 344 -1.80 -4.36 12.17
N HIS A 345 -1.73 -5.26 13.16
CA HIS A 345 -2.88 -5.73 13.92
C HIS A 345 -3.14 -4.96 15.22
N ASP A 346 -2.32 -3.96 15.55
CA ASP A 346 -2.60 -3.02 16.64
C ASP A 346 -3.76 -2.09 16.25
N ASP A 347 -4.70 -1.86 17.15
CA ASP A 347 -5.90 -1.03 16.95
C ASP A 347 -5.60 0.40 16.44
N PHE A 348 -4.39 0.89 16.70
CA PHE A 348 -3.97 2.22 16.24
C PHE A 348 -3.79 2.29 14.72
N PHE A 349 -3.32 1.19 14.13
CA PHE A 349 -3.01 1.07 12.70
C PHE A 349 -4.10 0.36 11.90
N GLN A 350 -5.17 -0.09 12.58
CA GLN A 350 -6.30 -0.72 11.93
C GLN A 350 -7.42 0.27 11.61
N PRO A 351 -8.20 0.01 10.55
CA PRO A 351 -9.43 0.74 10.30
C PRO A 351 -10.34 0.71 11.51
N VAL A 352 -10.95 1.85 11.82
CA VAL A 352 -11.89 1.96 12.96
C VAL A 352 -13.22 1.35 12.57
N MET A 353 -13.61 0.28 13.27
CA MET A 353 -14.89 -0.38 13.03
C MET A 353 -15.94 0.10 14.03
N THR A 354 -17.07 0.57 13.51
CA THR A 354 -18.24 0.96 14.31
C THR A 354 -19.41 0.05 13.99
N THR A 355 -19.94 -0.64 15.01
CA THR A 355 -21.16 -1.46 14.89
C THR A 355 -22.40 -0.58 15.01
N LYS A 356 -23.35 -0.79 14.11
CA LYS A 356 -24.66 -0.13 14.04
C LYS A 356 -25.76 -1.05 14.60
N GLU A 357 -27.00 -0.66 14.42
CA GLU A 357 -28.17 -1.44 14.83
C GLU A 357 -28.33 -2.75 14.02
N GLU A 358 -29.19 -3.65 14.52
CA GLU A 358 -29.61 -4.86 13.81
C GLU A 358 -30.23 -4.48 12.46
N VAL A 359 -29.80 -5.14 11.39
CA VAL A 359 -30.21 -4.79 10.04
C VAL A 359 -31.55 -5.37 9.65
N THR A 360 -32.27 -4.64 8.82
CA THR A 360 -33.47 -5.14 8.12
C THR A 360 -33.18 -5.23 6.63
N PHE A 361 -33.58 -6.34 6.01
CA PHE A 361 -33.35 -6.59 4.59
C PHE A 361 -34.40 -5.91 3.70
N PRO A 362 -34.06 -5.44 2.48
CA PRO A 362 -32.73 -5.53 1.85
C PRO A 362 -31.70 -4.58 2.47
N VAL A 363 -30.41 -4.97 2.43
CA VAL A 363 -29.28 -4.16 2.90
C VAL A 363 -28.34 -3.86 1.73
N THR A 364 -27.90 -2.62 1.65
CA THR A 364 -26.86 -2.18 0.72
C THR A 364 -25.50 -2.25 1.39
N LEU A 365 -24.62 -3.09 0.87
CA LEU A 365 -23.20 -3.11 1.22
C LEU A 365 -22.45 -2.13 0.34
N ARG A 366 -21.40 -1.49 0.87
CA ARG A 366 -20.56 -0.53 0.15
C ARG A 366 -19.08 -0.86 0.38
N TRP A 367 -18.27 -0.62 -0.64
CA TRP A 367 -16.82 -0.62 -0.53
C TRP A 367 -16.24 0.60 -1.24
N GLY A 368 -15.59 1.48 -0.51
CA GLY A 368 -14.81 2.60 -1.02
C GLY A 368 -13.30 2.36 -0.90
N GLY A 369 -12.90 1.43 -0.02
CA GLY A 369 -11.53 1.05 0.24
C GLY A 369 -11.43 0.34 1.59
N SER A 370 -10.25 -0.14 1.95
CA SER A 370 -10.02 -0.86 3.21
C SER A 370 -10.22 0.00 4.48
N GLU A 371 -10.34 1.29 4.32
CA GLU A 371 -10.61 2.27 5.40
C GLU A 371 -11.89 3.09 5.18
N ASP A 372 -12.75 2.64 4.28
CA ASP A 372 -14.01 3.31 3.96
C ASP A 372 -15.02 2.31 3.38
N ALA A 373 -15.76 1.65 4.25
CA ALA A 373 -16.74 0.65 3.84
C ALA A 373 -17.94 0.62 4.78
N ASP A 374 -19.12 0.22 4.24
CA ASP A 374 -20.30 -0.14 5.00
C ASP A 374 -20.67 -1.58 4.70
N GLY A 375 -20.80 -2.37 5.75
CA GLY A 375 -21.06 -3.80 5.66
C GLY A 375 -22.06 -4.29 6.70
N ILE A 376 -22.11 -5.59 6.85
CA ILE A 376 -22.79 -6.24 7.96
C ILE A 376 -21.85 -7.20 8.67
N ILE A 377 -22.06 -7.39 9.95
CA ILE A 377 -21.39 -8.36 10.80
C ILE A 377 -22.40 -9.39 11.32
N ILE A 378 -22.04 -10.65 11.24
CA ILE A 378 -22.83 -11.79 11.68
C ILE A 378 -22.06 -12.50 12.79
N PRO A 379 -22.44 -12.37 14.06
CA PRO A 379 -21.83 -13.13 15.15
C PRO A 379 -22.17 -14.62 15.03
N ILE A 380 -21.18 -15.48 15.21
CA ILE A 380 -21.30 -16.93 15.11
C ILE A 380 -20.60 -17.55 16.31
N TYR A 381 -21.35 -18.21 17.19
CA TYR A 381 -20.73 -18.95 18.28
C TYR A 381 -20.30 -20.33 17.81
N LEU A 382 -19.02 -20.63 17.92
CA LEU A 382 -18.44 -21.95 17.66
C LEU A 382 -18.17 -22.65 19.00
N GLU A 383 -18.69 -23.85 19.17
CA GLU A 383 -18.56 -24.64 20.43
C GLU A 383 -17.12 -25.14 20.63
N LYS A 384 -16.47 -25.51 19.56
CA LYS A 384 -15.08 -25.96 19.48
C LYS A 384 -14.54 -25.78 18.07
N ASN A 385 -13.31 -26.19 17.82
CA ASN A 385 -12.72 -26.09 16.48
C ASN A 385 -13.59 -26.90 15.49
N PRO A 386 -14.11 -26.29 14.41
CA PRO A 386 -14.93 -26.97 13.43
C PRO A 386 -14.10 -27.95 12.58
N VAL A 387 -14.75 -28.99 12.06
CA VAL A 387 -14.19 -29.86 11.00
C VAL A 387 -14.75 -29.53 9.63
N PHE A 388 -15.80 -28.71 9.61
CA PHE A 388 -16.43 -28.20 8.40
C PHE A 388 -17.06 -26.84 8.71
N PHE A 389 -16.79 -25.86 7.90
CA PHE A 389 -17.39 -24.53 8.00
C PHE A 389 -17.50 -23.92 6.60
N GLU A 390 -18.71 -23.69 6.15
CA GLU A 390 -18.98 -23.02 4.88
C GLU A 390 -20.04 -21.93 4.99
N VAL A 391 -19.92 -20.92 4.13
CA VAL A 391 -20.96 -19.92 3.88
C VAL A 391 -21.67 -20.28 2.57
N TYR A 392 -22.96 -20.61 2.66
CA TYR A 392 -23.77 -21.04 1.54
C TYR A 392 -24.71 -19.93 1.09
N PHE A 393 -24.67 -19.63 -0.21
CA PHE A 393 -25.45 -18.59 -0.88
C PHE A 393 -26.58 -19.23 -1.69
N GLU A 394 -27.82 -19.01 -1.24
CA GLU A 394 -29.01 -19.49 -1.94
C GLU A 394 -29.22 -18.77 -3.28
N GLU A 395 -30.20 -19.23 -4.06
CA GLU A 395 -30.42 -18.78 -5.44
C GLU A 395 -30.50 -17.26 -5.59
N GLU A 396 -31.14 -16.55 -4.61
CA GLU A 396 -31.29 -15.09 -4.63
C GLU A 396 -29.97 -14.33 -4.44
N LEU A 397 -28.95 -14.99 -3.90
CA LEU A 397 -27.61 -14.42 -3.67
C LEU A 397 -26.57 -14.94 -4.68
N LYS A 398 -26.97 -15.86 -5.56
CA LYS A 398 -26.06 -16.58 -6.46
C LYS A 398 -25.31 -15.65 -7.43
N GLU A 399 -26.01 -14.69 -8.00
CA GLU A 399 -25.45 -13.77 -9.00
C GLU A 399 -24.62 -12.62 -8.36
N LEU A 400 -24.62 -12.49 -7.03
CA LEU A 400 -23.95 -11.38 -6.36
C LEU A 400 -22.45 -11.62 -6.22
N ASN A 401 -21.69 -10.55 -6.32
CA ASN A 401 -20.31 -10.48 -5.85
C ASN A 401 -20.31 -10.01 -4.40
N ILE A 402 -19.63 -10.74 -3.52
CA ILE A 402 -19.55 -10.42 -2.10
C ILE A 402 -18.12 -10.67 -1.61
N MET A 403 -17.57 -9.69 -0.89
CA MET A 403 -16.32 -9.84 -0.15
C MET A 403 -16.65 -10.16 1.31
N MET A 404 -15.93 -11.09 1.90
CA MET A 404 -16.13 -11.56 3.27
C MET A 404 -14.84 -11.53 4.06
N CYS A 405 -14.95 -11.27 5.35
CA CYS A 405 -13.84 -11.39 6.28
C CYS A 405 -14.27 -12.14 7.54
N ILE A 406 -13.45 -13.07 8.01
CA ILE A 406 -13.61 -13.78 9.28
C ILE A 406 -12.25 -14.01 9.91
N GLU A 407 -12.07 -13.65 11.19
CA GLU A 407 -10.80 -13.80 11.92
C GLU A 407 -9.60 -13.25 11.10
N SER A 408 -9.75 -12.08 10.49
CA SER A 408 -8.78 -11.41 9.64
C SER A 408 -8.44 -12.10 8.31
N MET A 409 -9.16 -13.17 7.96
CA MET A 409 -9.02 -13.84 6.67
C MET A 409 -10.10 -13.39 5.69
N TRP A 410 -9.67 -13.03 4.48
CA TRP A 410 -10.54 -12.50 3.43
C TRP A 410 -10.89 -13.57 2.39
N PHE A 411 -12.15 -13.57 1.96
CA PHE A 411 -12.71 -14.47 0.98
C PHE A 411 -13.54 -13.69 -0.03
N TYR A 412 -13.60 -14.19 -1.25
CA TYR A 412 -14.31 -13.55 -2.35
C TYR A 412 -15.30 -14.54 -2.97
N LYS A 413 -16.56 -14.14 -2.99
CA LYS A 413 -17.61 -14.87 -3.68
C LYS A 413 -17.85 -14.22 -5.04
N ALA A 414 -17.46 -14.91 -6.11
CA ALA A 414 -17.79 -14.54 -7.49
C ALA A 414 -19.25 -14.91 -7.85
N PRO A 415 -19.82 -14.32 -8.93
CA PRO A 415 -21.10 -14.78 -9.47
C PRO A 415 -21.10 -16.27 -9.75
N LEU A 416 -22.26 -16.90 -9.55
CA LEU A 416 -22.51 -18.34 -9.72
C LEU A 416 -21.83 -19.25 -8.67
N VAL A 417 -20.91 -18.74 -7.85
CA VAL A 417 -20.39 -19.48 -6.71
C VAL A 417 -21.44 -19.50 -5.61
N THR A 418 -21.82 -20.70 -5.17
CA THR A 418 -22.87 -20.89 -4.17
C THR A 418 -22.35 -21.26 -2.78
N CYS A 419 -21.05 -21.52 -2.66
CA CYS A 419 -20.45 -21.98 -1.41
C CYS A 419 -19.02 -21.49 -1.30
N ILE A 420 -18.65 -20.97 -0.13
CA ILE A 420 -17.27 -20.59 0.21
C ILE A 420 -16.84 -21.41 1.44
N ASP A 421 -15.77 -22.16 1.29
CA ASP A 421 -15.13 -22.88 2.39
C ASP A 421 -14.33 -21.91 3.28
N ILE A 422 -14.68 -21.88 4.56
CA ILE A 422 -14.06 -21.02 5.58
C ILE A 422 -13.00 -21.77 6.41
N MET A 423 -12.88 -23.08 6.24
CA MET A 423 -11.94 -23.90 7.00
C MET A 423 -10.49 -23.44 6.98
N PRO A 424 -9.97 -22.81 5.89
CA PRO A 424 -8.60 -22.26 5.91
C PRO A 424 -8.31 -21.34 7.09
N THR A 425 -9.30 -20.60 7.60
CA THR A 425 -9.19 -19.75 8.79
C THR A 425 -8.77 -20.56 10.03
N PHE A 426 -9.40 -21.73 10.23
CA PHE A 426 -9.25 -22.56 11.42
C PHE A 426 -8.11 -23.58 11.31
N TRP A 427 -7.61 -23.86 10.11
CA TRP A 427 -6.39 -24.65 9.93
C TRP A 427 -5.15 -23.89 10.39
N LYS A 428 -5.14 -22.58 10.21
CA LYS A 428 -4.03 -21.74 10.67
C LYS A 428 -4.13 -21.41 12.16
N ASN A 429 -5.34 -21.14 12.64
CA ASN A 429 -5.61 -20.71 14.00
C ASN A 429 -6.73 -21.59 14.60
N PRO A 430 -6.42 -22.86 14.98
CA PRO A 430 -7.42 -23.75 15.54
C PRO A 430 -7.92 -23.23 16.89
N LEU A 431 -9.22 -23.36 17.13
CA LEU A 431 -9.83 -22.97 18.40
C LEU A 431 -9.54 -24.02 19.47
N SER A 432 -9.00 -23.60 20.59
CA SER A 432 -8.78 -24.44 21.77
C SER A 432 -10.05 -24.65 22.61
N GLU A 433 -10.98 -23.70 22.55
CA GLU A 433 -12.26 -23.69 23.29
C GLU A 433 -13.34 -22.96 22.49
N GLY A 434 -14.57 -23.00 22.98
CA GLY A 434 -15.68 -22.30 22.36
C GLY A 434 -15.45 -20.79 22.30
N LYS A 435 -15.73 -20.20 21.14
CA LYS A 435 -15.49 -18.78 20.86
C LYS A 435 -16.58 -18.22 19.94
N GLU A 436 -16.97 -16.98 20.16
CA GLU A 436 -17.70 -16.19 19.17
C GLU A 436 -16.73 -15.65 18.13
N VAL A 437 -17.03 -15.90 16.86
CA VAL A 437 -16.33 -15.34 15.71
C VAL A 437 -17.27 -14.45 14.90
N SER A 438 -16.75 -13.54 14.15
CA SER A 438 -17.54 -12.57 13.40
C SER A 438 -17.31 -12.72 11.90
N LEU A 439 -18.36 -13.05 11.16
CA LEU A 439 -18.35 -13.00 9.70
C LEU A 439 -18.81 -11.63 9.22
N MET A 440 -17.94 -10.91 8.55
CA MET A 440 -18.26 -9.62 7.94
C MET A 440 -18.49 -9.77 6.44
N LEU A 441 -19.48 -9.03 5.91
CA LEU A 441 -19.80 -9.00 4.49
C LEU A 441 -19.73 -7.55 3.98
N PHE A 442 -19.09 -7.39 2.81
CA PHE A 442 -18.95 -6.10 2.11
C PHE A 442 -19.24 -6.27 0.62
N ALA A 443 -19.50 -5.16 -0.07
CA ALA A 443 -19.38 -5.14 -1.52
C ALA A 443 -17.91 -5.36 -1.91
N PRO A 444 -17.61 -6.07 -3.01
CA PRO A 444 -16.24 -6.20 -3.47
C PRO A 444 -15.72 -4.90 -4.08
N PRO A 445 -14.42 -4.66 -4.11
CA PRO A 445 -13.86 -3.53 -4.84
C PRO A 445 -14.18 -3.64 -6.34
N LEU A 446 -14.17 -2.51 -7.03
CA LEU A 446 -14.32 -2.49 -8.49
C LEU A 446 -13.09 -3.10 -9.16
N ASP A 447 -13.36 -3.92 -10.16
CA ASP A 447 -12.40 -4.79 -10.83
C ASP A 447 -11.71 -4.06 -11.99
N GLY A 448 -10.95 -3.01 -11.69
CA GLY A 448 -10.15 -2.28 -12.67
C GLY A 448 -10.92 -1.33 -13.58
N GLU A 449 -12.20 -1.55 -13.83
CA GLU A 449 -13.08 -0.61 -14.52
C GLU A 449 -13.93 0.14 -13.51
N ASN A 450 -13.73 1.43 -13.43
CA ASN A 450 -14.58 2.27 -12.62
C ASN A 450 -15.86 2.65 -13.39
N LYS A 451 -16.91 1.88 -13.21
CA LYS A 451 -18.24 2.18 -13.75
C LYS A 451 -19.08 3.08 -12.84
N ASN A 452 -18.62 3.30 -11.62
CA ASN A 452 -19.33 4.12 -10.63
C ASN A 452 -18.82 5.56 -10.68
N THR A 453 -19.02 6.22 -11.80
CA THR A 453 -18.51 7.57 -12.08
C THR A 453 -19.40 8.68 -11.53
N GLY A 454 -20.19 8.40 -10.50
CA GLY A 454 -21.17 9.36 -9.98
C GLY A 454 -20.58 10.64 -9.41
N SER A 455 -19.28 10.70 -9.17
CA SER A 455 -18.60 11.94 -8.78
C SER A 455 -17.22 12.02 -9.39
N ALA A 456 -16.80 13.25 -9.67
CA ALA A 456 -15.42 13.60 -9.97
C ALA A 456 -14.53 13.54 -8.71
N ASP A 457 -14.98 12.85 -7.67
CA ASP A 457 -14.33 12.83 -6.38
C ASP A 457 -13.36 11.66 -6.25
N TRP A 458 -12.43 11.81 -5.34
CA TRP A 458 -11.56 10.75 -4.82
C TRP A 458 -12.35 9.49 -4.38
N MET A 459 -13.59 9.68 -3.93
CA MET A 459 -14.46 8.64 -3.36
C MET A 459 -15.17 7.83 -4.45
N ILE A 460 -14.58 6.70 -4.81
CA ILE A 460 -15.16 5.77 -5.77
C ILE A 460 -15.62 4.52 -5.05
N ASN A 461 -16.92 4.26 -5.11
CA ASN A 461 -17.56 3.21 -4.35
C ASN A 461 -18.13 2.10 -5.24
N SER A 462 -18.07 0.86 -4.77
CA SER A 462 -18.86 -0.25 -5.27
C SER A 462 -20.01 -0.55 -4.31
N TYR A 463 -21.10 -1.10 -4.84
CA TYR A 463 -22.30 -1.42 -4.08
C TYR A 463 -22.81 -2.81 -4.43
N THR A 464 -23.29 -3.53 -3.40
CA THR A 464 -24.00 -4.80 -3.54
C THR A 464 -25.23 -4.79 -2.64
N VAL A 465 -26.40 -5.08 -3.18
CA VAL A 465 -27.64 -5.19 -2.40
C VAL A 465 -27.93 -6.66 -2.09
N ILE A 466 -28.02 -6.99 -0.81
CA ILE A 466 -28.37 -8.32 -0.35
C ILE A 466 -29.80 -8.35 0.17
N GLN A 467 -30.58 -9.36 -0.23
CA GLN A 467 -31.99 -9.51 0.14
C GLN A 467 -32.20 -10.27 1.43
N LYS A 468 -31.23 -11.12 1.82
CA LYS A 468 -31.22 -11.96 3.01
C LYS A 468 -29.80 -12.38 3.37
N LEU A 469 -29.64 -12.97 4.56
CA LEU A 469 -28.35 -13.54 4.98
C LEU A 469 -28.02 -14.83 4.22
N PRO A 470 -26.73 -15.09 3.96
CA PRO A 470 -26.29 -16.42 3.55
C PRO A 470 -26.48 -17.43 4.70
N LYS A 471 -26.60 -18.69 4.38
CA LYS A 471 -26.65 -19.75 5.37
C LYS A 471 -25.26 -20.15 5.83
N ILE A 472 -25.08 -20.24 7.13
CA ILE A 472 -23.84 -20.71 7.74
C ILE A 472 -24.00 -22.16 8.10
N ARG A 473 -23.07 -23.00 7.64
CA ARG A 473 -23.07 -24.45 7.89
C ARG A 473 -21.79 -24.82 8.61
N VAL A 474 -21.92 -25.29 9.85
CA VAL A 474 -20.80 -25.73 10.70
C VAL A 474 -21.02 -27.17 11.12
N ARG A 475 -19.95 -27.95 11.13
CA ARG A 475 -19.96 -29.33 11.72
C ARG A 475 -18.74 -29.48 12.61
N TYR A 476 -18.93 -30.27 13.64
CA TYR A 476 -17.90 -30.62 14.60
C TYR A 476 -17.62 -32.12 14.55
N GLU A 477 -16.42 -32.49 14.99
CA GLU A 477 -16.09 -33.87 15.18
C GLU A 477 -17.07 -34.53 16.16
N SER A 478 -17.65 -35.69 15.79
CA SER A 478 -18.52 -36.45 16.65
C SER A 478 -17.71 -37.06 17.79
N THR A 479 -18.20 -36.91 19.02
CA THR A 479 -17.61 -37.54 20.20
C THR A 479 -18.15 -38.95 20.44
N GLU A 480 -19.00 -39.47 19.55
CA GLU A 480 -19.45 -40.86 19.64
C GLU A 480 -18.31 -41.78 19.18
N GLU A 481 -17.75 -42.53 20.11
CA GLU A 481 -16.84 -43.65 19.84
C GLU A 481 -17.57 -44.66 18.95
N CYS A 482 -16.97 -45.02 17.81
CA CYS A 482 -17.40 -46.12 16.96
C CYS A 482 -17.16 -47.46 17.64
#